data_bb4c0ad5e74d2e44b3ee4983a0a850bb
#
_entry.id   bb4c0ad5e74d2e44b3ee4983a0a850bb
#
_cell.length_a   1.000
_cell.length_b   1.000
_cell.length_c   1.000
_cell.angle_alpha   90.00
_cell.angle_beta   90.00
_cell.angle_gamma   90.00
#
_symmetry.space_group_name_H-M   'P 1'
#
loop_
_entity.id
_entity.type
_entity.pdbx_description
1 polymer ?
#
loop_
_entity_poly.entity_id
_entity_poly.type
_entity_poly.pdbx_seq_one_letter_code
_entity_poly.pdbx_strand_id
1 'polypeptide(L)'
;MNTSVFKGTMAEMSYPQIEAAIQQQAAVLLPVSVIEEHGPHLCTGTDMYLTGVVCRKIRDELQQQGKSTVIAPPFYWGINSITDGFTGSFSIRKETAQALLKEIIENLDSWGFQHIFLVSFHGDFRHMRMLAETVIELHSKSSPVAYLADQSIFQQLGYAPLPDCLIPVSLSPDTIAIETSCIDIHAGAMETSWMALQYEQLVDMECAKALQPTQLKLCDMKQWIQGGSSAKQLTPLGYCGNPANIQLDKIQQVEQEVIRAYTDQILMNLMKAAAA
;
A
#
# COMPACT_ATOMS: atom_id res chain seq x y z
N MET A 1 11.38 -6.83 -18.51
CA MET A 1 10.53 -7.61 -17.55
C MET A 1 9.07 -7.21 -17.73
N ASN A 2 8.10 -8.09 -17.44
CA ASN A 2 6.68 -7.72 -17.49
C ASN A 2 6.35 -6.79 -16.33
N THR A 3 6.00 -5.54 -16.61
CA THR A 3 5.67 -4.49 -15.63
C THR A 3 4.19 -4.39 -15.32
N SER A 4 3.37 -5.35 -15.76
CA SER A 4 1.93 -5.31 -15.53
C SER A 4 1.59 -5.34 -14.03
N VAL A 5 0.74 -4.42 -13.58
CA VAL A 5 0.18 -4.43 -12.21
C VAL A 5 -0.71 -5.65 -11.95
N PHE A 6 -1.18 -6.31 -13.02
CA PHE A 6 -1.99 -7.54 -12.95
C PHE A 6 -1.16 -8.81 -12.83
N LYS A 7 0.19 -8.72 -12.97
CA LYS A 7 1.06 -9.90 -12.93
C LYS A 7 0.88 -10.71 -11.64
N GLY A 8 0.55 -11.98 -11.80
CA GLY A 8 0.38 -12.93 -10.69
C GLY A 8 -0.88 -12.70 -9.85
N THR A 9 -1.85 -11.94 -10.37
CA THR A 9 -3.16 -11.74 -9.73
C THR A 9 -4.23 -12.64 -10.34
N MET A 10 -5.42 -12.67 -9.75
CA MET A 10 -6.61 -13.37 -10.30
C MET A 10 -6.96 -12.90 -11.71
N ALA A 11 -6.53 -11.71 -12.17
CA ALA A 11 -6.73 -11.25 -13.54
C ALA A 11 -6.03 -12.13 -14.59
N GLU A 12 -5.02 -12.90 -14.19
CA GLU A 12 -4.33 -13.89 -15.03
C GLU A 12 -4.82 -15.33 -14.80
N MET A 13 -5.84 -15.53 -13.95
CA MET A 13 -6.42 -16.83 -13.64
C MET A 13 -7.73 -17.05 -14.41
N SER A 14 -7.98 -18.28 -14.80
CA SER A 14 -9.30 -18.70 -15.28
C SER A 14 -10.25 -18.92 -14.10
N TYR A 15 -11.58 -18.85 -14.32
CA TYR A 15 -12.55 -19.09 -13.25
C TYR A 15 -12.40 -20.45 -12.54
N PRO A 16 -12.06 -21.58 -13.22
CA PRO A 16 -11.85 -22.85 -12.52
C PRO A 16 -10.61 -22.82 -11.60
N GLN A 17 -9.59 -22.02 -11.94
CA GLN A 17 -8.42 -21.83 -11.06
C GLN A 17 -8.79 -21.04 -9.79
N ILE A 18 -9.69 -20.07 -9.92
CA ILE A 18 -10.22 -19.32 -8.75
C ILE A 18 -11.06 -20.24 -7.87
N GLU A 19 -11.95 -21.05 -8.46
CA GLU A 19 -12.73 -22.06 -7.72
C GLU A 19 -11.85 -23.07 -7.00
N ALA A 20 -10.78 -23.54 -7.63
CA ALA A 20 -9.80 -24.42 -6.99
C ALA A 20 -9.08 -23.75 -5.81
N ALA A 21 -8.77 -22.46 -5.91
CA ALA A 21 -8.18 -21.70 -4.80
C ALA A 21 -9.16 -21.58 -3.62
N ILE A 22 -10.43 -21.35 -3.87
CA ILE A 22 -11.48 -21.31 -2.83
C ILE A 22 -11.58 -22.68 -2.13
N GLN A 23 -11.61 -23.78 -2.90
CA GLN A 23 -11.64 -25.16 -2.34
C GLN A 23 -10.40 -25.46 -1.48
N GLN A 24 -9.25 -24.87 -1.81
CA GLN A 24 -8.00 -24.96 -1.02
C GLN A 24 -7.99 -24.00 0.17
N GLN A 25 -9.07 -23.27 0.44
CA GLN A 25 -9.18 -22.26 1.50
C GLN A 25 -8.08 -21.19 1.38
N ALA A 26 -7.78 -20.77 0.15
CA ALA A 26 -6.77 -19.76 -0.10
C ALA A 26 -7.14 -18.44 0.56
N ALA A 27 -6.15 -17.79 1.19
CA ALA A 27 -6.26 -16.40 1.60
C ALA A 27 -6.17 -15.48 0.38
N VAL A 28 -6.87 -14.36 0.41
CA VAL A 28 -6.80 -13.32 -0.61
C VAL A 28 -6.00 -12.14 -0.10
N LEU A 29 -4.97 -11.72 -0.83
CA LEU A 29 -4.37 -10.41 -0.68
C LEU A 29 -5.05 -9.46 -1.66
N LEU A 30 -5.66 -8.39 -1.17
CA LEU A 30 -6.24 -7.34 -1.99
C LEU A 30 -5.33 -6.10 -1.96
N PRO A 31 -4.53 -5.85 -3.02
CA PRO A 31 -3.73 -4.64 -3.12
C PRO A 31 -4.66 -3.43 -3.27
N VAL A 32 -4.55 -2.47 -2.36
CA VAL A 32 -5.36 -1.24 -2.38
C VAL A 32 -4.44 -0.05 -2.38
N SER A 33 -4.51 0.79 -3.41
CA SER A 33 -3.63 1.93 -3.56
C SER A 33 -4.26 3.00 -4.46
N VAL A 34 -3.44 3.81 -5.11
CA VAL A 34 -3.88 4.95 -5.91
C VAL A 34 -3.03 5.13 -7.18
N ILE A 35 -3.51 5.98 -8.07
CA ILE A 35 -2.70 6.59 -9.13
C ILE A 35 -2.46 8.04 -8.71
N GLU A 36 -1.23 8.38 -8.41
CA GLU A 36 -0.80 9.63 -7.81
C GLU A 36 0.47 10.16 -8.48
N GLU A 37 0.61 11.46 -8.62
CA GLU A 37 1.86 12.06 -9.04
C GLU A 37 2.98 11.74 -8.04
N HIS A 38 4.19 11.48 -8.51
CA HIS A 38 5.37 11.17 -7.71
C HIS A 38 6.61 11.90 -8.24
N GLY A 39 6.47 13.22 -8.37
CA GLY A 39 7.52 14.06 -8.93
C GLY A 39 7.79 13.79 -10.41
N PRO A 40 8.82 14.43 -10.98
CA PRO A 40 9.12 14.31 -12.40
C PRO A 40 9.90 13.02 -12.76
N HIS A 41 10.36 12.25 -11.76
CA HIS A 41 11.27 11.12 -11.93
C HIS A 41 10.63 9.75 -11.74
N LEU A 42 9.44 9.67 -11.13
CA LEU A 42 8.69 8.43 -10.93
C LEU A 42 7.38 8.45 -11.73
N CYS A 43 6.88 7.26 -12.04
CA CYS A 43 5.59 7.13 -12.70
C CYS A 43 4.43 7.34 -11.70
N THR A 44 3.28 7.75 -12.18
CA THR A 44 2.08 7.98 -11.32
C THR A 44 1.50 6.72 -10.69
N GLY A 45 1.93 5.54 -11.12
CA GLY A 45 1.54 4.26 -10.57
C GLY A 45 2.46 3.73 -9.45
N THR A 46 3.39 4.52 -8.94
CA THR A 46 4.41 4.12 -7.96
C THR A 46 3.83 3.32 -6.80
N ASP A 47 2.83 3.86 -6.10
CA ASP A 47 2.16 3.17 -4.98
C ASP A 47 1.60 1.81 -5.37
N MET A 48 1.00 1.74 -6.56
CA MET A 48 0.42 0.50 -7.07
C MET A 48 1.47 -0.54 -7.38
N TYR A 49 2.59 -0.13 -7.97
CA TYR A 49 3.72 -1.02 -8.26
C TYR A 49 4.36 -1.54 -6.98
N LEU A 50 4.59 -0.68 -6.00
CA LEU A 50 5.17 -1.06 -4.70
C LEU A 50 4.22 -1.98 -3.91
N THR A 51 2.94 -1.61 -3.79
CA THR A 51 1.94 -2.48 -3.15
C THR A 51 1.85 -3.85 -3.84
N GLY A 52 1.87 -3.86 -5.17
CA GLY A 52 1.80 -5.10 -5.95
C GLY A 52 3.04 -6.01 -5.76
N VAL A 53 4.25 -5.46 -5.68
CA VAL A 53 5.46 -6.28 -5.45
C VAL A 53 5.46 -6.86 -4.04
N VAL A 54 5.07 -6.09 -3.05
CA VAL A 54 4.97 -6.58 -1.67
C VAL A 54 3.94 -7.70 -1.55
N CYS A 55 2.73 -7.54 -2.12
CA CYS A 55 1.72 -8.60 -2.12
C CYS A 55 2.23 -9.89 -2.79
N ARG A 56 2.97 -9.80 -3.90
CA ARG A 56 3.55 -10.98 -4.54
C ARG A 56 4.56 -11.69 -3.66
N LYS A 57 5.45 -10.95 -3.00
CA LYS A 57 6.47 -11.53 -2.11
C LYS A 57 5.85 -12.12 -0.85
N ILE A 58 4.85 -11.47 -0.25
CA ILE A 58 4.08 -12.03 0.88
C ILE A 58 3.39 -13.34 0.45
N ARG A 59 2.73 -13.37 -0.71
CA ARG A 59 2.13 -14.60 -1.24
C ARG A 59 3.16 -15.71 -1.37
N ASP A 60 4.31 -15.42 -1.95
CA ASP A 60 5.36 -16.41 -2.19
C ASP A 60 5.89 -16.99 -0.86
N GLU A 61 6.07 -16.17 0.18
CA GLU A 61 6.45 -16.63 1.52
C GLU A 61 5.35 -17.45 2.19
N LEU A 62 4.07 -17.02 2.09
CA LEU A 62 2.94 -17.79 2.62
C LEU A 62 2.83 -19.18 1.95
N GLN A 63 3.03 -19.25 0.64
CA GLN A 63 3.02 -20.50 -0.12
C GLN A 63 4.17 -21.42 0.28
N GLN A 64 5.38 -20.89 0.53
CA GLN A 64 6.51 -21.68 1.07
C GLN A 64 6.20 -22.27 2.46
N GLN A 65 5.33 -21.63 3.22
CA GLN A 65 4.84 -22.12 4.53
C GLN A 65 3.55 -22.96 4.41
N GLY A 66 3.23 -23.42 3.19
CA GLY A 66 2.08 -24.29 2.93
C GLY A 66 0.72 -23.63 3.02
N LYS A 67 0.66 -22.28 2.98
CA LYS A 67 -0.59 -21.52 2.97
C LYS A 67 -0.98 -21.12 1.54
N SER A 68 -2.08 -21.70 1.04
CA SER A 68 -2.64 -21.28 -0.25
C SER A 68 -3.01 -19.81 -0.21
N THR A 69 -2.54 -19.04 -1.18
CA THR A 69 -2.75 -17.58 -1.22
C THR A 69 -2.85 -17.11 -2.65
N VAL A 70 -3.81 -16.26 -2.93
CA VAL A 70 -4.03 -15.60 -4.23
C VAL A 70 -4.06 -14.08 -4.04
N ILE A 71 -3.81 -13.35 -5.12
CA ILE A 71 -3.84 -11.88 -5.11
C ILE A 71 -5.02 -11.43 -5.97
N ALA A 72 -5.94 -10.66 -5.41
CA ALA A 72 -7.03 -10.05 -6.17
C ALA A 72 -6.50 -9.02 -7.19
N PRO A 73 -7.23 -8.73 -8.27
CA PRO A 73 -6.91 -7.58 -9.11
C PRO A 73 -6.83 -6.32 -8.27
N PRO A 74 -5.82 -5.44 -8.50
CA PRO A 74 -5.58 -4.31 -7.62
C PRO A 74 -6.70 -3.26 -7.71
N PHE A 75 -7.08 -2.71 -6.57
CA PHE A 75 -7.87 -1.48 -6.46
C PHE A 75 -6.92 -0.28 -6.45
N TYR A 76 -7.06 0.64 -7.40
CA TYR A 76 -6.19 1.82 -7.54
C TYR A 76 -6.97 3.14 -7.71
N TRP A 77 -8.26 3.15 -7.38
CA TRP A 77 -9.14 4.33 -7.43
C TRP A 77 -9.45 4.85 -6.03
N GLY A 78 -8.39 5.24 -5.30
CA GLY A 78 -8.50 5.72 -3.93
C GLY A 78 -8.56 7.25 -3.82
N ILE A 79 -8.10 7.76 -2.68
CA ILE A 79 -8.14 9.19 -2.32
C ILE A 79 -6.72 9.73 -2.30
N ASN A 80 -6.47 10.78 -3.08
CA ASN A 80 -5.25 11.57 -3.10
C ASN A 80 -5.58 13.00 -2.67
N SER A 81 -5.63 13.25 -1.37
CA SER A 81 -6.06 14.56 -0.86
C SER A 81 -4.93 15.56 -0.74
N ILE A 82 -3.68 15.10 -0.77
CA ILE A 82 -2.50 15.96 -0.66
C ILE A 82 -2.04 16.39 -2.06
N THR A 83 -1.98 15.47 -2.99
CA THR A 83 -1.46 15.66 -4.34
C THR A 83 -2.52 15.97 -5.38
N ASP A 84 -3.79 16.17 -4.99
CA ASP A 84 -4.91 16.46 -5.90
C ASP A 84 -4.76 17.77 -6.70
N GLY A 85 -3.85 18.65 -6.28
CA GLY A 85 -3.45 19.84 -7.04
C GLY A 85 -2.55 19.59 -8.25
N PHE A 86 -2.08 18.35 -8.44
CA PHE A 86 -1.17 17.98 -9.53
C PHE A 86 -1.88 17.17 -10.61
N THR A 87 -1.50 17.42 -11.85
CA THR A 87 -1.96 16.61 -12.99
C THR A 87 -1.39 15.20 -12.86
N GLY A 88 -2.25 14.18 -13.03
CA GLY A 88 -1.86 12.76 -12.90
C GLY A 88 -2.30 12.14 -11.59
N SER A 89 -2.65 12.91 -10.55
CA SER A 89 -3.29 12.40 -9.34
C SER A 89 -4.79 12.25 -9.54
N PHE A 90 -5.30 11.03 -9.44
CA PHE A 90 -6.73 10.74 -9.48
C PHE A 90 -7.26 10.66 -8.06
N SER A 91 -7.99 11.66 -7.60
CA SER A 91 -8.63 11.64 -6.27
C SER A 91 -10.11 11.34 -6.41
N ILE A 92 -10.54 10.21 -5.87
CA ILE A 92 -11.94 9.78 -5.92
C ILE A 92 -12.64 10.21 -4.62
N ARG A 93 -13.89 10.62 -4.71
CA ARG A 93 -14.68 10.95 -3.52
C ARG A 93 -14.77 9.72 -2.60
N LYS A 94 -14.66 9.96 -1.29
CA LYS A 94 -14.68 8.91 -0.27
C LYS A 94 -15.82 7.91 -0.47
N GLU A 95 -17.03 8.41 -0.64
CA GLU A 95 -18.24 7.59 -0.75
C GLU A 95 -18.20 6.69 -2.00
N THR A 96 -17.67 7.21 -3.11
CA THR A 96 -17.53 6.45 -4.37
C THR A 96 -16.46 5.37 -4.24
N ALA A 97 -15.27 5.73 -3.71
CA ALA A 97 -14.17 4.78 -3.51
C ALA A 97 -14.57 3.68 -2.52
N GLN A 98 -15.24 4.07 -1.42
CA GLN A 98 -15.73 3.15 -0.41
C GLN A 98 -16.79 2.20 -0.97
N ALA A 99 -17.76 2.69 -1.75
CA ALA A 99 -18.79 1.86 -2.37
C ALA A 99 -18.18 0.82 -3.32
N LEU A 100 -17.28 1.25 -4.21
CA LEU A 100 -16.59 0.37 -5.13
C LEU A 100 -15.75 -0.69 -4.41
N LEU A 101 -15.00 -0.30 -3.38
CA LEU A 101 -14.18 -1.23 -2.60
C LEU A 101 -15.03 -2.27 -1.88
N LYS A 102 -16.19 -1.86 -1.31
CA LYS A 102 -17.15 -2.78 -0.68
C LYS A 102 -17.65 -3.81 -1.66
N GLU A 103 -18.10 -3.40 -2.85
CA GLU A 103 -18.62 -4.32 -3.87
C GLU A 103 -17.55 -5.34 -4.30
N ILE A 104 -16.27 -4.93 -4.40
CA ILE A 104 -15.17 -5.85 -4.69
C ILE A 104 -14.99 -6.88 -3.56
N ILE A 105 -14.99 -6.43 -2.29
CA ILE A 105 -14.83 -7.33 -1.14
C ILE A 105 -16.04 -8.26 -1.02
N GLU A 106 -17.27 -7.75 -1.19
CA GLU A 106 -18.50 -8.53 -1.13
C GLU A 106 -18.55 -9.62 -2.22
N ASN A 107 -17.97 -9.36 -3.41
CA ASN A 107 -17.83 -10.40 -4.44
C ASN A 107 -16.87 -11.51 -3.98
N LEU A 108 -15.70 -11.17 -3.44
CA LEU A 108 -14.74 -12.16 -2.93
C LEU A 108 -15.35 -13.01 -1.80
N ASP A 109 -16.07 -12.38 -0.89
CA ASP A 109 -16.78 -13.03 0.22
C ASP A 109 -17.90 -13.96 -0.32
N SER A 110 -18.73 -13.47 -1.25
CA SER A 110 -19.83 -14.25 -1.86
C SER A 110 -19.34 -15.47 -2.64
N TRP A 111 -18.13 -15.44 -3.18
CA TRP A 111 -17.51 -16.60 -3.84
C TRP A 111 -17.02 -17.66 -2.84
N GLY A 112 -16.89 -17.31 -1.55
CA GLY A 112 -16.54 -18.23 -0.48
C GLY A 112 -15.10 -18.10 0.05
N PHE A 113 -14.38 -17.03 -0.26
CA PHE A 113 -13.10 -16.75 0.39
C PHE A 113 -13.31 -16.41 1.86
N GLN A 114 -12.57 -17.11 2.75
CA GLN A 114 -12.72 -17.00 4.20
C GLN A 114 -11.72 -16.02 4.84
N HIS A 115 -10.75 -15.52 4.09
CA HIS A 115 -9.73 -14.59 4.56
C HIS A 115 -9.36 -13.62 3.45
N ILE A 116 -9.68 -12.33 3.65
CA ILE A 116 -9.40 -11.25 2.71
C ILE A 116 -8.58 -10.20 3.44
N PHE A 117 -7.35 -9.96 3.00
CA PHE A 117 -6.41 -9.03 3.61
C PHE A 117 -6.14 -7.84 2.70
N LEU A 118 -6.54 -6.64 3.11
CA LEU A 118 -6.20 -5.41 2.44
C LEU A 118 -4.76 -5.01 2.78
N VAL A 119 -3.98 -4.69 1.75
CA VAL A 119 -2.59 -4.20 1.85
C VAL A 119 -2.47 -2.91 1.07
N SER A 120 -1.96 -1.86 1.71
CA SER A 120 -1.78 -0.53 1.10
C SER A 120 -0.45 0.09 1.50
N PHE A 121 0.24 0.71 0.53
CA PHE A 121 1.46 1.49 0.73
C PHE A 121 1.29 2.94 0.28
N HIS A 122 0.07 3.45 0.34
CA HIS A 122 -0.25 4.85 0.09
C HIS A 122 -0.48 5.62 1.41
N GLY A 123 0.24 6.71 1.60
CA GLY A 123 0.33 7.43 2.87
C GLY A 123 -0.74 8.48 3.14
N ASP A 124 -1.75 8.67 2.26
CA ASP A 124 -2.82 9.65 2.49
C ASP A 124 -3.73 9.24 3.65
N PHE A 125 -3.82 10.11 4.66
CA PHE A 125 -4.58 9.85 5.88
C PHE A 125 -6.09 9.65 5.63
N ARG A 126 -6.67 10.33 4.65
CA ARG A 126 -8.09 10.17 4.29
C ARG A 126 -8.33 8.85 3.58
N HIS A 127 -7.36 8.42 2.77
CA HIS A 127 -7.38 7.09 2.15
C HIS A 127 -7.31 5.98 3.19
N MET A 128 -6.32 6.03 4.08
CA MET A 128 -6.16 5.03 5.15
C MET A 128 -7.38 4.96 6.07
N ARG A 129 -7.98 6.11 6.41
CA ARG A 129 -9.23 6.17 7.18
C ARG A 129 -10.38 5.52 6.43
N MET A 130 -10.53 5.78 5.15
CA MET A 130 -11.56 5.17 4.31
C MET A 130 -11.43 3.64 4.29
N LEU A 131 -10.21 3.11 4.18
CA LEU A 131 -9.95 1.67 4.24
C LEU A 131 -10.39 1.07 5.58
N ALA A 132 -9.94 1.67 6.69
CA ALA A 132 -10.28 1.21 8.03
C ALA A 132 -11.80 1.21 8.27
N GLU A 133 -12.49 2.30 7.94
CA GLU A 133 -13.95 2.41 8.07
C GLU A 133 -14.70 1.39 7.20
N THR A 134 -14.22 1.15 5.97
CA THR A 134 -14.79 0.14 5.07
C THR A 134 -14.71 -1.25 5.67
N VAL A 135 -13.52 -1.62 6.17
CA VAL A 135 -13.28 -2.93 6.76
C VAL A 135 -14.08 -3.13 8.04
N ILE A 136 -14.14 -2.13 8.93
CA ILE A 136 -14.95 -2.18 10.16
C ILE A 136 -16.43 -2.38 9.83
N GLU A 137 -16.96 -1.64 8.84
CA GLU A 137 -18.37 -1.77 8.44
C GLU A 137 -18.67 -3.17 7.90
N LEU A 138 -17.83 -3.72 7.00
CA LEU A 138 -18.03 -5.05 6.43
C LEU A 138 -17.85 -6.15 7.47
N HIS A 139 -16.86 -6.02 8.34
CA HIS A 139 -16.63 -6.97 9.43
C HIS A 139 -17.82 -7.04 10.41
N SER A 140 -18.48 -5.90 10.68
CA SER A 140 -19.70 -5.88 11.49
C SER A 140 -20.87 -6.65 10.86
N LYS A 141 -20.79 -6.93 9.56
CA LYS A 141 -21.74 -7.78 8.79
C LYS A 141 -21.21 -9.19 8.59
N SER A 142 -20.20 -9.61 9.35
CA SER A 142 -19.54 -10.93 9.31
C SER A 142 -18.72 -11.21 8.05
N SER A 143 -18.32 -10.19 7.29
CA SER A 143 -17.38 -10.39 6.18
C SER A 143 -15.98 -10.73 6.70
N PRO A 144 -15.26 -11.69 6.05
CA PRO A 144 -13.95 -12.18 6.50
C PRO A 144 -12.80 -11.24 6.08
N VAL A 145 -13.03 -9.95 6.11
CA VAL A 145 -12.07 -8.94 5.65
C VAL A 145 -11.32 -8.32 6.81
N ALA A 146 -10.02 -8.08 6.62
CA ALA A 146 -9.15 -7.36 7.54
C ALA A 146 -8.21 -6.39 6.81
N TYR A 147 -7.82 -5.31 7.46
CA TYR A 147 -6.86 -4.33 6.95
C TYR A 147 -5.56 -4.38 7.76
N LEU A 148 -4.43 -4.59 7.07
CA LEU A 148 -3.09 -4.60 7.66
C LEU A 148 -2.41 -3.26 7.41
N ALA A 149 -1.95 -2.63 8.48
CA ALA A 149 -1.14 -1.42 8.38
C ALA A 149 -0.19 -1.31 9.59
N ASP A 150 0.81 -0.45 9.49
CA ASP A 150 1.67 -0.16 10.63
C ASP A 150 0.84 0.31 11.84
N GLN A 151 1.21 -0.13 13.02
CA GLN A 151 0.50 0.18 14.26
C GLN A 151 0.34 1.69 14.49
N SER A 152 1.33 2.48 14.10
CA SER A 152 1.28 3.94 14.25
C SER A 152 0.17 4.59 13.42
N ILE A 153 -0.18 4.00 12.27
CA ILE A 153 -1.28 4.46 11.42
C ILE A 153 -2.60 4.34 12.17
N PHE A 154 -2.89 3.19 12.77
CA PHE A 154 -4.12 2.99 13.53
C PHE A 154 -4.21 3.90 14.76
N GLN A 155 -3.08 4.16 15.44
CA GLN A 155 -3.01 5.11 16.54
C GLN A 155 -3.31 6.55 16.06
N GLN A 156 -2.73 6.98 14.94
CA GLN A 156 -3.00 8.29 14.34
C GLN A 156 -4.46 8.43 13.88
N LEU A 157 -5.08 7.34 13.41
CA LEU A 157 -6.50 7.29 13.06
C LEU A 157 -7.44 7.35 14.29
N GLY A 158 -6.90 7.16 15.50
CA GLY A 158 -7.65 7.25 16.76
C GLY A 158 -8.35 5.95 17.16
N TYR A 159 -7.94 4.80 16.61
CA TYR A 159 -8.50 3.50 16.99
C TYR A 159 -7.83 2.98 18.27
N ALA A 160 -8.53 3.15 19.41
CA ALA A 160 -8.16 2.58 20.71
C ALA A 160 -9.45 2.32 21.54
N PRO A 161 -9.85 1.08 21.84
CA PRO A 161 -9.18 -0.18 21.46
C PRO A 161 -9.23 -0.45 19.94
N LEU A 162 -8.28 -1.26 19.47
CA LEU A 162 -8.20 -1.61 18.05
C LEU A 162 -9.25 -2.69 17.73
N PRO A 163 -10.13 -2.49 16.73
CA PRO A 163 -11.03 -3.53 16.24
C PRO A 163 -10.27 -4.75 15.69
N ASP A 164 -10.79 -5.96 15.88
CA ASP A 164 -10.14 -7.21 15.48
C ASP A 164 -9.83 -7.32 13.99
N CYS A 165 -10.59 -6.62 13.15
CA CYS A 165 -10.38 -6.56 11.70
C CYS A 165 -9.29 -5.55 11.27
N LEU A 166 -8.74 -4.78 12.18
CA LEU A 166 -7.58 -3.92 11.94
C LEU A 166 -6.34 -4.60 12.53
N ILE A 167 -5.51 -5.16 11.67
CA ILE A 167 -4.36 -5.96 12.08
C ILE A 167 -3.12 -5.07 12.12
N PRO A 168 -2.56 -4.79 13.32
CA PRO A 168 -1.38 -3.96 13.44
C PRO A 168 -0.14 -4.74 13.01
N VAL A 169 0.61 -4.15 12.08
CA VAL A 169 1.94 -4.61 11.69
C VAL A 169 2.96 -3.78 12.47
N SER A 170 3.87 -4.44 13.17
CA SER A 170 4.94 -3.75 13.89
C SER A 170 6.20 -3.77 13.04
N LEU A 171 6.58 -2.59 12.56
CA LEU A 171 7.83 -2.38 11.84
C LEU A 171 8.83 -1.70 12.77
N SER A 172 10.08 -2.19 12.79
CA SER A 172 11.13 -1.54 13.58
C SER A 172 11.51 -0.20 12.95
N PRO A 173 11.34 0.94 13.65
CA PRO A 173 11.69 2.25 13.12
C PRO A 173 13.14 2.32 12.60
N ASP A 174 14.08 1.69 13.32
CA ASP A 174 15.51 1.69 12.94
C ASP A 174 15.75 0.88 11.65
N THR A 175 14.95 -0.17 11.44
CA THR A 175 15.10 -1.03 10.25
C THR A 175 14.49 -0.36 9.02
N ILE A 176 13.31 0.25 9.15
CA ILE A 176 12.62 0.88 8.02
C ILE A 176 13.09 2.30 7.72
N ALA A 177 13.82 2.94 8.64
CA ALA A 177 14.35 4.28 8.39
C ALA A 177 15.37 4.28 7.25
N ILE A 178 15.18 5.20 6.30
CA ILE A 178 16.18 5.51 5.28
C ILE A 178 17.01 6.72 5.76
N GLU A 179 18.31 6.68 5.50
CA GLU A 179 19.17 7.81 5.89
C GLU A 179 18.88 9.02 5.00
N THR A 180 18.38 10.09 5.62
CA THR A 180 18.09 11.33 4.91
C THR A 180 18.32 12.55 5.79
N SER A 181 18.71 13.66 5.19
CA SER A 181 18.90 14.95 5.86
C SER A 181 17.66 15.86 5.84
N CYS A 182 16.56 15.39 5.27
CA CYS A 182 15.30 16.14 5.13
C CYS A 182 14.10 15.26 5.50
N ILE A 183 12.92 15.87 5.60
CA ILE A 183 11.66 15.13 5.68
C ILE A 183 11.46 14.37 4.36
N ASP A 184 11.32 13.04 4.43
CA ASP A 184 11.21 12.15 3.27
C ASP A 184 9.93 11.32 3.40
N ILE A 185 8.87 11.73 2.73
CA ILE A 185 7.53 11.15 2.92
C ILE A 185 6.72 10.98 1.62
N HIS A 186 7.19 11.50 0.49
CA HIS A 186 6.51 11.35 -0.81
C HIS A 186 7.48 11.53 -1.96
N ALA A 187 7.56 10.57 -2.85
CA ALA A 187 8.46 10.54 -4.01
C ALA A 187 9.92 10.90 -3.66
N GLY A 188 10.34 10.58 -2.44
CA GLY A 188 11.66 10.88 -1.92
C GLY A 188 12.66 9.74 -2.08
N ALA A 189 13.63 9.66 -1.17
CA ALA A 189 14.70 8.65 -1.19
C ALA A 189 14.15 7.23 -1.07
N MET A 190 13.15 7.01 -0.20
CA MET A 190 12.59 5.68 0.05
C MET A 190 11.90 5.13 -1.20
N GLU A 191 10.92 5.85 -1.73
CA GLU A 191 10.13 5.38 -2.88
C GLU A 191 10.96 5.32 -4.16
N THR A 192 11.84 6.30 -4.38
CA THR A 192 12.78 6.28 -5.51
C THR A 192 13.70 5.07 -5.46
N SER A 193 14.28 4.77 -4.28
CA SER A 193 15.14 3.59 -4.12
C SER A 193 14.36 2.30 -4.32
N TRP A 194 13.14 2.21 -3.81
CA TRP A 194 12.32 1.00 -3.93
C TRP A 194 11.87 0.77 -5.38
N MET A 195 11.44 1.82 -6.06
CA MET A 195 11.12 1.74 -7.49
C MET A 195 12.36 1.41 -8.33
N ALA A 196 13.52 2.00 -8.04
CA ALA A 196 14.77 1.68 -8.73
C ALA A 196 15.19 0.21 -8.52
N LEU A 197 14.98 -0.34 -7.32
CA LEU A 197 15.27 -1.75 -7.02
C LEU A 197 14.35 -2.72 -7.78
N GLN A 198 13.05 -2.41 -7.88
CA GLN A 198 12.06 -3.34 -8.41
C GLN A 198 11.64 -3.07 -9.86
N TYR A 199 11.70 -1.81 -10.29
CA TYR A 199 11.17 -1.32 -11.56
C TYR A 199 12.03 -0.17 -12.13
N GLU A 200 13.34 -0.37 -12.22
CA GLU A 200 14.29 0.66 -12.71
C GLU A 200 13.84 1.33 -14.01
N GLN A 201 13.23 0.56 -14.93
CA GLN A 201 12.73 1.06 -16.21
C GLN A 201 11.52 2.03 -16.09
N LEU A 202 10.93 2.19 -14.90
CA LEU A 202 9.86 3.15 -14.60
C LEU A 202 10.37 4.36 -13.81
N VAL A 203 11.69 4.47 -13.61
CA VAL A 203 12.35 5.57 -12.91
C VAL A 203 13.22 6.34 -13.90
N ASP A 204 13.03 7.64 -13.99
CA ASP A 204 14.00 8.51 -14.65
C ASP A 204 15.17 8.78 -13.70
N MET A 205 16.16 7.90 -13.75
CA MET A 205 17.33 7.92 -12.88
C MET A 205 18.20 9.17 -13.05
N GLU A 206 18.24 9.75 -14.26
CA GLU A 206 18.99 10.99 -14.49
C GLU A 206 18.26 12.18 -13.88
N CYS A 207 16.95 12.25 -14.07
CA CYS A 207 16.11 13.23 -13.40
C CYS A 207 16.22 13.10 -11.88
N ALA A 208 16.05 11.90 -11.31
CA ALA A 208 16.14 11.65 -9.87
C ALA A 208 17.45 12.18 -9.27
N LYS A 209 18.59 11.88 -9.89
CA LYS A 209 19.92 12.33 -9.42
C LYS A 209 20.13 13.84 -9.51
N ALA A 210 19.41 14.52 -10.40
CA ALA A 210 19.51 15.98 -10.58
C ALA A 210 18.64 16.76 -9.59
N LEU A 211 17.65 16.12 -8.95
CA LEU A 211 16.74 16.76 -8.01
C LEU A 211 17.44 17.11 -6.69
N GLN A 212 17.02 18.21 -6.10
CA GLN A 212 17.55 18.68 -4.83
C GLN A 212 16.65 18.24 -3.68
N PRO A 213 17.19 17.96 -2.48
CA PRO A 213 16.38 17.66 -1.32
C PRO A 213 15.47 18.83 -0.98
N THR A 214 14.22 18.53 -0.62
CA THR A 214 13.28 19.55 -0.16
C THR A 214 13.74 20.14 1.17
N GLN A 215 13.48 21.44 1.36
CA GLN A 215 13.89 22.19 2.56
C GLN A 215 12.74 22.36 3.56
N LEU A 216 11.73 21.51 3.51
CA LEU A 216 10.58 21.58 4.40
C LEU A 216 10.95 21.30 5.84
N LYS A 217 10.34 22.05 6.75
CA LYS A 217 10.45 21.89 8.20
C LYS A 217 9.16 21.24 8.75
N LEU A 218 9.24 20.73 9.96
CA LEU A 218 8.06 20.14 10.63
C LEU A 218 6.88 21.13 10.73
N CYS A 219 7.13 22.43 10.86
CA CYS A 219 6.06 23.44 10.89
C CYS A 219 5.31 23.56 9.54
N ASP A 220 5.98 23.28 8.41
CA ASP A 220 5.40 23.39 7.08
C ASP A 220 4.46 22.22 6.79
N MET A 221 4.62 21.11 7.50
CA MET A 221 3.80 19.90 7.31
C MET A 221 2.31 20.16 7.54
N LYS A 222 1.96 21.08 8.47
CA LYS A 222 0.56 21.47 8.68
C LYS A 222 -0.09 22.09 7.43
N GLN A 223 0.70 22.84 6.66
CA GLN A 223 0.24 23.43 5.41
C GLN A 223 0.27 22.39 4.28
N TRP A 224 1.32 21.57 4.23
CA TRP A 224 1.50 20.55 3.20
C TRP A 224 0.36 19.51 3.19
N ILE A 225 -0.05 19.01 4.37
CA ILE A 225 -1.15 18.03 4.51
C ILE A 225 -2.54 18.60 4.21
N GLN A 226 -2.68 19.93 4.03
CA GLN A 226 -3.94 20.51 3.52
C GLN A 226 -4.20 20.12 2.08
N GLY A 227 -3.14 19.77 1.33
CA GLY A 227 -3.23 19.32 -0.04
C GLY A 227 -3.48 20.42 -1.07
N GLY A 228 -3.75 20.00 -2.28
CA GLY A 228 -4.10 20.88 -3.38
C GLY A 228 -3.06 21.96 -3.68
N SER A 229 -3.51 23.21 -3.81
CA SER A 229 -2.62 24.34 -4.06
C SER A 229 -1.62 24.60 -2.95
N SER A 230 -1.95 24.27 -1.69
CA SER A 230 -1.07 24.46 -0.53
C SER A 230 0.14 23.51 -0.59
N ALA A 231 -0.09 22.25 -0.88
CA ALA A 231 0.99 21.28 -1.07
C ALA A 231 1.84 21.64 -2.29
N LYS A 232 1.20 21.96 -3.42
CA LYS A 232 1.89 22.33 -4.65
C LYS A 232 2.76 23.59 -4.51
N GLN A 233 2.36 24.54 -3.67
CA GLN A 233 3.18 25.72 -3.39
C GLN A 233 4.46 25.39 -2.63
N LEU A 234 4.39 24.45 -1.67
CA LEU A 234 5.54 24.03 -0.85
C LEU A 234 6.44 23.04 -1.59
N THR A 235 5.86 22.18 -2.40
CA THR A 235 6.56 21.14 -3.18
C THR A 235 6.19 21.24 -4.65
N PRO A 236 6.62 22.30 -5.38
CA PRO A 236 6.16 22.59 -6.74
C PRO A 236 6.52 21.53 -7.78
N LEU A 237 7.51 20.67 -7.47
CA LEU A 237 7.90 19.55 -8.31
C LEU A 237 7.24 18.21 -7.90
N GLY A 238 6.30 18.21 -6.94
CA GLY A 238 5.53 17.05 -6.60
C GLY A 238 6.25 16.00 -5.75
N TYR A 239 7.35 16.31 -5.08
CA TYR A 239 8.00 15.40 -4.14
C TYR A 239 8.32 16.10 -2.81
N CYS A 240 8.32 15.33 -1.73
CA CYS A 240 8.71 15.77 -0.40
C CYS A 240 9.75 14.80 0.16
N GLY A 241 11.02 15.07 -0.12
CA GLY A 241 12.13 14.17 0.22
C GLY A 241 13.41 14.51 -0.52
N ASN A 242 14.26 13.50 -0.67
CA ASN A 242 15.53 13.57 -1.40
C ASN A 242 15.64 12.46 -2.47
N PRO A 243 15.05 12.63 -3.66
CA PRO A 243 15.06 11.61 -4.71
C PRO A 243 16.46 11.20 -5.17
N ALA A 244 17.44 12.09 -5.07
CA ALA A 244 18.83 11.83 -5.46
C ALA A 244 19.55 10.85 -4.51
N ASN A 245 19.04 10.67 -3.29
CA ASN A 245 19.66 9.82 -2.26
C ASN A 245 19.19 8.36 -2.40
N ILE A 246 19.64 7.69 -3.45
CA ILE A 246 19.26 6.30 -3.77
C ILE A 246 20.07 5.32 -2.94
N GLN A 247 19.39 4.46 -2.14
CA GLN A 247 19.99 3.54 -1.17
C GLN A 247 19.49 2.09 -1.41
N LEU A 248 19.95 1.44 -2.48
CA LEU A 248 19.43 0.13 -2.89
C LEU A 248 19.60 -0.97 -1.84
N ASP A 249 20.77 -1.04 -1.18
CA ASP A 249 21.04 -2.07 -0.15
C ASP A 249 20.15 -1.86 1.08
N LYS A 250 19.95 -0.60 1.48
CA LYS A 250 19.09 -0.27 2.62
C LYS A 250 17.63 -0.60 2.30
N ILE A 251 17.14 -0.23 1.13
CA ILE A 251 15.75 -0.50 0.76
C ILE A 251 15.46 -1.99 0.59
N GLN A 252 16.46 -2.78 0.18
CA GLN A 252 16.33 -4.24 0.14
C GLN A 252 16.11 -4.82 1.54
N GLN A 253 16.80 -4.31 2.57
CA GLN A 253 16.59 -4.70 3.96
C GLN A 253 15.21 -4.25 4.46
N VAL A 254 14.80 -3.02 4.16
CA VAL A 254 13.45 -2.50 4.47
C VAL A 254 12.37 -3.39 3.86
N GLU A 255 12.49 -3.73 2.59
CA GLU A 255 11.54 -4.59 1.90
C GLU A 255 11.44 -5.97 2.57
N GLN A 256 12.55 -6.60 2.91
CA GLN A 256 12.56 -7.89 3.59
C GLN A 256 11.85 -7.83 4.95
N GLU A 257 12.11 -6.79 5.73
CA GLU A 257 11.44 -6.59 7.02
C GLU A 257 9.94 -6.36 6.87
N VAL A 258 9.53 -5.54 5.92
CA VAL A 258 8.10 -5.32 5.60
C VAL A 258 7.41 -6.64 5.23
N ILE A 259 7.99 -7.39 4.30
CA ILE A 259 7.41 -8.65 3.85
C ILE A 259 7.28 -9.63 5.02
N ARG A 260 8.35 -9.79 5.82
CA ARG A 260 8.35 -10.66 7.00
C ARG A 260 7.26 -10.26 7.99
N ALA A 261 7.20 -8.98 8.38
CA ALA A 261 6.24 -8.49 9.36
C ALA A 261 4.78 -8.68 8.91
N TYR A 262 4.47 -8.40 7.64
CA TYR A 262 3.13 -8.63 7.08
C TYR A 262 2.80 -10.13 7.01
N THR A 263 3.74 -10.96 6.54
CA THR A 263 3.57 -12.41 6.47
C THR A 263 3.28 -13.01 7.85
N ASP A 264 4.05 -12.63 8.87
CA ASP A 264 3.88 -13.11 10.25
C ASP A 264 2.48 -12.76 10.79
N GLN A 265 1.99 -11.54 10.56
CA GLN A 265 0.66 -11.13 11.01
C GLN A 265 -0.47 -11.89 10.29
N ILE A 266 -0.33 -12.13 8.99
CA ILE A 266 -1.29 -12.93 8.22
C ILE A 266 -1.30 -14.37 8.75
N LEU A 267 -0.14 -15.00 8.95
CA LEU A 267 -0.04 -16.35 9.51
C LEU A 267 -0.70 -16.45 10.87
N MET A 268 -0.42 -15.51 11.79
CA MET A 268 -1.05 -15.49 13.10
C MET A 268 -2.58 -15.41 13.01
N ASN A 269 -3.09 -14.61 12.07
CA ASN A 269 -4.53 -14.47 11.87
C ASN A 269 -5.15 -15.78 11.32
N LEU A 270 -4.52 -16.39 10.31
CA LEU A 270 -4.96 -17.68 9.75
C LEU A 270 -4.93 -18.82 10.79
N MET A 271 -3.95 -18.82 11.70
CA MET A 271 -3.86 -19.83 12.77
C MET A 271 -4.94 -19.64 13.84
N LYS A 272 -5.26 -18.39 14.20
CA LYS A 272 -6.34 -18.09 15.15
C LYS A 272 -7.69 -18.56 14.61
N ALA A 273 -7.97 -18.30 13.34
CA ALA A 273 -9.20 -18.74 12.70
C ALA A 273 -9.34 -20.27 12.60
N ALA A 274 -8.24 -20.99 12.44
CA ALA A 274 -8.25 -22.46 12.42
C ALA A 274 -8.44 -23.10 13.82
N ALA A 275 -8.26 -22.34 14.90
CA ALA A 275 -8.40 -22.81 16.28
C ALA A 275 -9.77 -22.45 16.91
N ALA A 276 -10.55 -21.58 16.26
CA ALA A 276 -11.90 -21.15 16.67
C ALA A 276 -12.98 -22.00 16.02
#